data_a6831224c9aade351077f9ffe076db77
#
_entry.id   a6831224c9aade351077f9ffe076db77
#
_cell.length_a   1.000
_cell.length_b   1.000
_cell.length_c   1.000
_cell.angle_alpha   90.00
_cell.angle_beta   90.00
_cell.angle_gamma   90.00
#
_symmetry.space_group_name_H-M   'P 1'
#
loop_
_entity.id
_entity.type
_entity.pdbx_description
1 polymer ?
#
loop_
_entity_poly.entity_id
_entity_poly.type
_entity_poly.pdbx_seq_one_letter_code
_entity_poly.pdbx_strand_id
1 'polypeptide(L)'
;MSSAAGWVLVLDTATNTIVVAAGTPDGAVIDSEAFEGRYRHSQELLPAVQRLLERAGLHLNDLAAVVVGTGPGAFTGLRVGLATAKTLAHELGVPVIGVATSAALLETAGGGAARLWLPSGPRDRLVVVAGDPPLLVHDDSAGTETDDDLAIDLAGRASEAALERGRGALDRLPESLLRLGLARLGAGDTDDPERLVPAYAVPPRGAPASEAEGGVAWSRDPR
;
A
#
# COMPACT_ATOMS: atom_id res chain seq x y z
N MET A 1 -14.73 32.92 9.17
CA MET A 1 -13.61 32.31 8.41
C MET A 1 -13.70 30.82 8.75
N SER A 2 -14.27 30.06 7.85
CA SER A 2 -14.34 28.59 7.99
C SER A 2 -12.92 28.06 7.92
N SER A 3 -12.41 27.48 8.99
CA SER A 3 -11.19 26.66 8.94
C SER A 3 -11.44 25.59 7.88
N ALA A 4 -10.81 25.72 6.71
CA ALA A 4 -10.81 24.64 5.75
C ALA A 4 -10.20 23.44 6.48
N ALA A 5 -11.03 22.46 6.80
CA ALA A 5 -10.55 21.19 7.31
C ALA A 5 -9.55 20.68 6.28
N GLY A 6 -8.29 20.44 6.68
CA GLY A 6 -7.27 19.93 5.78
C GLY A 6 -7.73 18.62 5.13
N TRP A 7 -7.01 18.15 4.14
CA TRP A 7 -7.30 16.89 3.47
C TRP A 7 -6.16 15.88 3.70
N VAL A 8 -6.42 14.61 3.45
CA VAL A 8 -5.46 13.52 3.66
C VAL A 8 -5.10 12.90 2.30
N LEU A 9 -3.82 12.79 2.01
CA LEU A 9 -3.31 12.09 0.84
C LEU A 9 -3.18 10.61 1.15
N VAL A 10 -3.68 9.77 0.25
CA VAL A 10 -3.52 8.31 0.30
C VAL A 10 -2.72 7.87 -0.91
N LEU A 11 -1.66 7.09 -0.68
CA LEU A 11 -0.79 6.53 -1.71
C LEU A 11 -0.64 5.02 -1.52
N ASP A 12 -0.78 4.24 -2.59
CA ASP A 12 -0.33 2.85 -2.62
C ASP A 12 0.34 2.50 -3.95
N THR A 13 1.43 1.79 -3.85
CA THR A 13 2.25 1.35 -4.98
C THR A 13 2.79 -0.07 -4.77
N ALA A 14 2.13 -0.83 -3.90
CA ALA A 14 2.55 -2.20 -3.55
C ALA A 14 2.27 -3.21 -4.67
N THR A 15 1.34 -2.91 -5.55
CA THR A 15 0.93 -3.76 -6.68
C THR A 15 1.31 -3.11 -8.02
N ASN A 16 0.97 -3.76 -9.15
CA ASN A 16 1.09 -3.12 -10.46
C ASN A 16 0.14 -1.92 -10.62
N THR A 17 -0.90 -1.84 -9.79
CA THR A 17 -1.82 -0.71 -9.75
C THR A 17 -1.26 0.37 -8.82
N ILE A 18 -1.13 1.59 -9.33
CA ILE A 18 -0.87 2.78 -8.54
C ILE A 18 -2.21 3.31 -8.04
N VAL A 19 -2.31 3.56 -6.75
CA VAL A 19 -3.49 4.18 -6.13
C VAL A 19 -3.09 5.52 -5.54
N VAL A 20 -3.84 6.55 -5.89
CA VAL A 20 -3.74 7.90 -5.34
C VAL A 20 -5.13 8.37 -4.97
N ALA A 21 -5.33 8.83 -3.74
CA ALA A 21 -6.63 9.36 -3.33
C ALA A 21 -6.48 10.57 -2.40
N ALA A 22 -7.49 11.40 -2.38
CA ALA A 22 -7.68 12.47 -1.41
C ALA A 22 -8.88 12.14 -0.55
N GLY A 23 -8.74 12.30 0.74
CA GLY A 23 -9.82 12.08 1.70
C GLY A 23 -9.99 13.24 2.66
N THR A 24 -11.16 13.33 3.25
CA THR A 24 -11.44 14.26 4.35
C THR A 24 -10.98 13.69 5.68
N PRO A 25 -10.72 14.50 6.71
CA PRO A 25 -10.36 14.01 8.04
C PRO A 25 -11.45 13.20 8.74
N ASP A 26 -12.69 13.28 8.29
CA ASP A 26 -13.82 12.48 8.77
C ASP A 26 -14.03 11.17 7.98
N GLY A 27 -13.16 10.88 7.00
CA GLY A 27 -13.05 9.57 6.35
C GLY A 27 -13.77 9.41 5.01
N ALA A 28 -14.31 10.49 4.44
CA ALA A 28 -14.87 10.43 3.10
C ALA A 28 -13.78 10.58 2.03
N VAL A 29 -13.79 9.75 0.98
CA VAL A 29 -12.93 9.94 -0.20
C VAL A 29 -13.50 11.10 -1.03
N ILE A 30 -12.67 12.10 -1.29
CA ILE A 30 -13.01 13.28 -2.12
C ILE A 30 -12.87 12.91 -3.59
N ASP A 31 -11.74 12.33 -3.96
CA ASP A 31 -11.43 11.88 -5.32
C ASP A 31 -10.35 10.79 -5.25
N SER A 32 -10.31 9.91 -6.23
CA SER A 32 -9.31 8.87 -6.32
C SER A 32 -8.97 8.52 -7.77
N GLU A 33 -7.77 7.99 -7.97
CA GLU A 33 -7.29 7.48 -9.25
C GLU A 33 -6.55 6.17 -9.00
N ALA A 34 -6.95 5.11 -9.71
CA ALA A 34 -6.28 3.81 -9.72
C ALA A 34 -5.98 3.43 -11.17
N PHE A 35 -4.73 3.12 -11.47
CA PHE A 35 -4.31 2.78 -12.84
C PHE A 35 -3.10 1.87 -12.86
N GLU A 36 -2.90 1.14 -13.94
CA GLU A 36 -1.79 0.22 -14.10
C GLU A 36 -0.48 0.97 -14.32
N GLY A 37 0.42 0.90 -13.35
CA GLY A 37 1.70 1.62 -13.35
C GLY A 37 2.91 0.82 -13.81
N ARG A 38 2.74 -0.43 -14.27
CA ARG A 38 3.80 -1.39 -14.66
C ARG A 38 5.16 -0.74 -14.93
N TYR A 39 6.14 -0.96 -14.04
CA TYR A 39 7.51 -0.43 -14.13
C TYR A 39 7.66 1.10 -14.23
N ARG A 40 6.57 1.88 -14.23
CA ARG A 40 6.57 3.33 -14.35
C ARG A 40 6.13 4.07 -13.08
N HIS A 41 6.11 3.38 -11.93
CA HIS A 41 5.67 3.98 -10.65
C HIS A 41 6.38 5.30 -10.36
N SER A 42 7.70 5.39 -10.56
CA SER A 42 8.47 6.62 -10.33
C SER A 42 8.15 7.76 -11.30
N GLN A 43 7.63 7.44 -12.49
CA GLN A 43 7.29 8.45 -13.51
C GLN A 43 5.84 8.91 -13.39
N GLU A 44 4.95 8.04 -12.92
CA GLU A 44 3.50 8.25 -12.95
C GLU A 44 2.93 8.73 -11.61
N LEU A 45 3.57 8.41 -10.46
CA LEU A 45 2.99 8.69 -9.15
C LEU A 45 2.78 10.19 -8.89
N LEU A 46 3.82 11.01 -9.05
CA LEU A 46 3.69 12.47 -8.83
C LEU A 46 2.75 13.15 -9.84
N PRO A 47 2.80 12.84 -11.16
CA PRO A 47 1.78 13.30 -12.09
C PRO A 47 0.34 12.90 -11.70
N ALA A 48 0.13 11.70 -11.13
CA ALA A 48 -1.19 11.29 -10.65
C ALA A 48 -1.63 12.13 -9.44
N VAL A 49 -0.74 12.40 -8.50
CA VAL A 49 -1.02 13.33 -7.39
C VAL A 49 -1.40 14.71 -7.92
N GLN A 50 -0.67 15.23 -8.91
CA GLN A 50 -0.98 16.53 -9.51
C GLN A 50 -2.36 16.54 -10.16
N ARG A 51 -2.69 15.53 -10.98
CA ARG A 51 -4.02 15.41 -11.60
C ARG A 51 -5.14 15.33 -10.56
N LEU A 52 -4.93 14.58 -9.48
CA LEU A 52 -5.86 14.48 -8.37
C LEU A 52 -6.14 15.85 -7.75
N LEU A 53 -5.09 16.62 -7.44
CA LEU A 53 -5.19 17.96 -6.87
C LEU A 53 -5.97 18.92 -7.79
N GLU A 54 -5.65 18.90 -9.08
CA GLU A 54 -6.32 19.73 -10.09
C GLU A 54 -7.81 19.39 -10.20
N ARG A 55 -8.17 18.10 -10.27
CA ARG A 55 -9.58 17.66 -10.36
C ARG A 55 -10.37 17.99 -9.11
N ALA A 56 -9.78 17.77 -7.94
CA ALA A 56 -10.46 18.00 -6.65
C ALA A 56 -10.39 19.46 -6.18
N GLY A 57 -9.66 20.34 -6.86
CA GLY A 57 -9.47 21.73 -6.43
C GLY A 57 -8.72 21.85 -5.11
N LEU A 58 -7.81 20.93 -4.81
CA LEU A 58 -7.05 20.87 -3.57
C LEU A 58 -5.67 21.51 -3.72
N HIS A 59 -5.14 22.03 -2.61
CA HIS A 59 -3.79 22.58 -2.56
C HIS A 59 -2.92 21.80 -1.57
N LEU A 60 -1.65 21.59 -1.92
CA LEU A 60 -0.69 20.90 -1.04
C LEU A 60 -0.51 21.57 0.32
N ASN A 61 -0.63 22.89 0.39
CA ASN A 61 -0.52 23.62 1.65
C ASN A 61 -1.66 23.32 2.65
N ASP A 62 -2.76 22.75 2.18
CA ASP A 62 -3.89 22.35 3.02
C ASP A 62 -3.82 20.86 3.41
N LEU A 63 -2.73 20.16 3.05
CA LEU A 63 -2.52 18.76 3.42
C LEU A 63 -2.42 18.63 4.94
N ALA A 64 -3.20 17.70 5.51
CA ALA A 64 -3.22 17.45 6.95
C ALA A 64 -2.43 16.19 7.35
N ALA A 65 -2.34 15.20 6.47
CA ALA A 65 -1.60 13.96 6.71
C ALA A 65 -1.34 13.21 5.40
N VAL A 66 -0.37 12.29 5.40
CA VAL A 66 -0.12 11.34 4.32
C VAL A 66 -0.31 9.92 4.85
N VAL A 67 -1.18 9.15 4.23
CA VAL A 67 -1.35 7.71 4.45
C VAL A 67 -0.68 6.97 3.29
N VAL A 68 0.15 5.99 3.58
CA VAL A 68 0.88 5.25 2.54
C VAL A 68 0.84 3.74 2.79
N GLY A 69 0.53 2.97 1.73
CA GLY A 69 0.62 1.52 1.76
C GLY A 69 2.06 1.05 1.93
N THR A 70 2.29 0.17 2.91
CA THR A 70 3.63 -0.38 3.22
C THR A 70 3.85 -1.77 2.62
N GLY A 71 2.86 -2.34 1.93
CA GLY A 71 2.95 -3.69 1.37
C GLY A 71 2.32 -4.78 2.23
N PRO A 72 2.75 -6.02 2.05
CA PRO A 72 3.79 -6.49 1.13
C PRO A 72 3.43 -6.34 -0.34
N GLY A 73 4.44 -6.35 -1.23
CA GLY A 73 4.22 -6.21 -2.66
C GLY A 73 5.50 -5.97 -3.46
N ALA A 74 5.35 -5.31 -4.61
CA ALA A 74 6.43 -5.04 -5.55
C ALA A 74 7.53 -4.15 -4.95
N PHE A 75 8.74 -4.66 -4.86
CA PHE A 75 9.88 -4.03 -4.21
C PHE A 75 10.14 -2.58 -4.68
N THR A 76 10.16 -2.36 -5.99
CA THR A 76 10.41 -1.02 -6.57
C THR A 76 9.23 -0.08 -6.29
N GLY A 77 8.00 -0.58 -6.46
CA GLY A 77 6.79 0.21 -6.20
C GLY A 77 6.76 0.72 -4.76
N LEU A 78 6.90 -0.18 -3.79
CA LEU A 78 6.92 0.16 -2.37
C LEU A 78 7.91 1.27 -2.03
N ARG A 79 9.12 1.20 -2.59
CA ARG A 79 10.14 2.24 -2.36
C ARG A 79 9.74 3.59 -2.93
N VAL A 80 9.14 3.60 -4.12
CA VAL A 80 8.67 4.85 -4.75
C VAL A 80 7.56 5.48 -3.92
N GLY A 81 6.55 4.71 -3.53
CA GLY A 81 5.43 5.22 -2.71
C GLY A 81 5.89 5.76 -1.37
N LEU A 82 6.69 4.97 -0.63
CA LEU A 82 7.18 5.40 0.67
C LEU A 82 8.11 6.61 0.58
N ALA A 83 9.03 6.64 -0.39
CA ALA A 83 9.90 7.80 -0.57
C ALA A 83 9.10 9.07 -0.86
N THR A 84 8.10 8.99 -1.75
CA THR A 84 7.22 10.10 -2.07
C THR A 84 6.44 10.57 -0.84
N ALA A 85 5.82 9.65 -0.10
CA ALA A 85 5.04 9.97 1.09
C ALA A 85 5.90 10.64 2.17
N LYS A 86 7.08 10.09 2.45
CA LYS A 86 8.04 10.62 3.43
C LYS A 86 8.53 12.01 3.05
N THR A 87 8.86 12.22 1.77
CA THR A 87 9.31 13.53 1.28
C THR A 87 8.21 14.58 1.42
N LEU A 88 6.98 14.27 0.98
CA LEU A 88 5.85 15.19 1.10
C LEU A 88 5.54 15.51 2.57
N ALA A 89 5.50 14.50 3.43
CA ALA A 89 5.24 14.69 4.85
C ALA A 89 6.31 15.55 5.54
N HIS A 90 7.58 15.31 5.21
CA HIS A 90 8.70 16.07 5.75
C HIS A 90 8.67 17.53 5.31
N GLU A 91 8.52 17.78 4.00
CA GLU A 91 8.54 19.14 3.43
C GLU A 91 7.36 20.00 3.90
N LEU A 92 6.20 19.36 4.12
CA LEU A 92 4.98 20.05 4.52
C LEU A 92 4.78 20.06 6.05
N GLY A 93 5.64 19.37 6.81
CA GLY A 93 5.54 19.29 8.27
C GLY A 93 4.27 18.57 8.76
N VAL A 94 3.75 17.60 7.99
CA VAL A 94 2.55 16.85 8.33
C VAL A 94 2.88 15.40 8.71
N PRO A 95 2.04 14.72 9.51
CA PRO A 95 2.26 13.33 9.89
C PRO A 95 2.19 12.40 8.66
N VAL A 96 3.01 11.31 8.69
CA VAL A 96 2.94 10.18 7.79
C VAL A 96 2.46 8.95 8.55
N ILE A 97 1.58 8.16 7.93
CA ILE A 97 1.02 6.94 8.50
C ILE A 97 1.16 5.81 7.49
N GLY A 98 1.97 4.79 7.83
CA GLY A 98 2.08 3.57 7.04
C GLY A 98 0.96 2.60 7.37
N VAL A 99 0.29 2.09 6.36
CA VAL A 99 -0.76 1.08 6.51
C VAL A 99 -0.36 -0.16 5.71
N ALA A 100 -0.44 -1.35 6.31
CA ALA A 100 -0.19 -2.56 5.55
C ALA A 100 -1.20 -2.69 4.41
N THR A 101 -0.73 -2.66 3.16
CA THR A 101 -1.57 -2.80 1.96
C THR A 101 -2.39 -4.08 2.02
N SER A 102 -1.77 -5.17 2.49
CA SER A 102 -2.47 -6.45 2.66
C SER A 102 -3.61 -6.39 3.67
N ALA A 103 -3.44 -5.66 4.77
CA ALA A 103 -4.51 -5.49 5.75
C ALA A 103 -5.68 -4.70 5.15
N ALA A 104 -5.38 -3.63 4.41
CA ALA A 104 -6.39 -2.83 3.73
C ALA A 104 -7.15 -3.64 2.66
N LEU A 105 -6.46 -4.48 1.89
CA LEU A 105 -7.07 -5.34 0.87
C LEU A 105 -7.93 -6.45 1.50
N LEU A 106 -7.43 -7.15 2.52
CA LEU A 106 -8.17 -8.21 3.20
C LEU A 106 -9.41 -7.68 3.92
N GLU A 107 -9.36 -6.46 4.43
CA GLU A 107 -10.51 -5.83 5.02
C GLU A 107 -11.67 -5.68 4.02
N THR A 108 -11.38 -5.38 2.76
CA THR A 108 -12.40 -5.23 1.72
C THR A 108 -13.15 -6.53 1.43
N ALA A 109 -12.59 -7.69 1.80
CA ALA A 109 -13.21 -9.00 1.65
C ALA A 109 -14.30 -9.32 2.70
N GLY A 110 -14.54 -8.41 3.67
CA GLY A 110 -15.62 -8.56 4.64
C GLY A 110 -15.28 -9.42 5.85
N GLY A 111 -14.00 -9.61 6.18
CA GLY A 111 -13.56 -10.23 7.43
C GLY A 111 -13.74 -11.74 7.53
N GLY A 112 -13.83 -12.46 6.42
CA GLY A 112 -13.81 -13.93 6.36
C GLY A 112 -12.39 -14.49 6.38
N ALA A 113 -12.26 -15.82 6.21
CA ALA A 113 -10.98 -16.53 6.08
C ALA A 113 -10.30 -16.31 4.71
N ALA A 114 -10.54 -15.16 4.09
CA ALA A 114 -9.96 -14.81 2.80
C ALA A 114 -8.44 -14.71 2.90
N ARG A 115 -7.76 -15.24 1.90
CA ARG A 115 -6.32 -15.10 1.73
C ARG A 115 -6.04 -14.13 0.58
N LEU A 116 -5.00 -13.34 0.73
CA LEU A 116 -4.50 -12.49 -0.34
C LEU A 116 -3.30 -13.17 -1.00
N TRP A 117 -3.40 -13.37 -2.31
CA TRP A 117 -2.35 -13.94 -3.14
C TRP A 117 -1.70 -12.84 -3.98
N LEU A 118 -0.38 -12.71 -3.88
CA LEU A 118 0.44 -11.74 -4.59
C LEU A 118 1.59 -12.45 -5.31
N PRO A 119 2.12 -11.92 -6.41
CA PRO A 119 3.31 -12.48 -7.03
C PRO A 119 4.55 -12.23 -6.17
N SER A 120 5.43 -13.23 -6.10
CA SER A 120 6.75 -13.14 -5.48
C SER A 120 7.81 -13.63 -6.46
N GLY A 121 7.89 -12.98 -7.63
CA GLY A 121 8.73 -13.41 -8.74
C GLY A 121 7.99 -14.29 -9.75
N PRO A 122 8.73 -14.93 -10.69
CA PRO A 122 8.11 -15.63 -11.82
C PRO A 122 7.49 -16.98 -11.46
N ARG A 123 7.90 -17.61 -10.35
CA ARG A 123 7.50 -18.97 -9.97
C ARG A 123 7.00 -19.07 -8.54
N ASP A 124 6.94 -17.98 -7.82
CA ASP A 124 6.53 -17.98 -6.42
C ASP A 124 5.36 -17.02 -6.22
N ARG A 125 4.54 -17.34 -5.23
CA ARG A 125 3.44 -16.53 -4.79
C ARG A 125 3.57 -16.27 -3.29
N LEU A 126 3.12 -15.12 -2.87
CA LEU A 126 3.00 -14.76 -1.47
C LEU A 126 1.54 -14.94 -1.06
N VAL A 127 1.32 -15.66 0.02
CA VAL A 127 0.01 -15.80 0.65
C VAL A 127 0.00 -14.99 1.94
N VAL A 128 -0.97 -14.13 2.09
CA VAL A 128 -1.17 -13.32 3.30
C VAL A 128 -2.53 -13.63 3.89
N VAL A 129 -2.54 -13.95 5.18
CA VAL A 129 -3.74 -14.13 6.00
C VAL A 129 -3.73 -13.05 7.09
N ALA A 130 -4.90 -12.55 7.44
CA ALA A 130 -5.01 -11.55 8.50
C ALA A 130 -4.49 -12.11 9.84
N GLY A 131 -3.54 -11.41 10.45
CA GLY A 131 -2.94 -11.80 11.73
C GLY A 131 -1.76 -12.76 11.64
N ASP A 132 -1.47 -13.34 10.48
CA ASP A 132 -0.38 -14.27 10.28
C ASP A 132 0.78 -13.66 9.47
N PRO A 133 2.01 -14.15 9.65
CA PRO A 133 3.13 -13.79 8.79
C PRO A 133 2.87 -14.22 7.34
N PRO A 134 3.30 -13.43 6.34
CA PRO A 134 3.21 -13.82 4.95
C PRO A 134 3.96 -15.13 4.65
N LEU A 135 3.35 -16.03 3.87
CA LEU A 135 3.92 -17.30 3.48
C LEU A 135 4.31 -17.31 2.01
N LEU A 136 5.55 -17.73 1.70
CA LEU A 136 5.99 -17.95 0.34
C LEU A 136 5.58 -19.36 -0.13
N VAL A 137 4.92 -19.44 -1.29
CA VAL A 137 4.43 -20.67 -1.88
C VAL A 137 4.92 -20.79 -3.33
N HIS A 138 5.45 -21.95 -3.71
CA HIS A 138 5.84 -22.22 -5.09
C HIS A 138 4.62 -22.49 -5.99
N ASP A 139 4.69 -22.06 -7.25
CA ASP A 139 3.59 -22.22 -8.23
C ASP A 139 3.19 -23.69 -8.52
N ASP A 140 4.08 -24.65 -8.28
CA ASP A 140 3.77 -26.08 -8.42
C ASP A 140 2.62 -26.51 -7.47
N SER A 141 2.26 -25.66 -6.51
CA SER A 141 1.11 -25.79 -5.63
C SER A 141 -0.13 -25.06 -6.16
N ALA A 142 -0.20 -24.76 -7.47
CA ALA A 142 -1.32 -24.06 -8.09
C ALA A 142 -2.64 -24.81 -7.87
N GLY A 143 -3.71 -24.06 -7.59
CA GLY A 143 -5.06 -24.61 -7.39
C GLY A 143 -5.48 -24.75 -5.94
N THR A 144 -4.83 -24.06 -5.02
CA THR A 144 -5.22 -24.04 -3.60
C THR A 144 -6.00 -22.78 -3.21
N GLU A 145 -6.27 -21.87 -4.16
CA GLU A 145 -7.15 -20.74 -3.94
C GLU A 145 -8.61 -21.23 -3.79
N THR A 146 -9.31 -20.64 -2.83
CA THR A 146 -10.76 -20.80 -2.67
C THR A 146 -11.50 -19.67 -3.37
N ASP A 147 -12.79 -19.82 -3.56
CA ASP A 147 -13.63 -18.79 -4.16
C ASP A 147 -13.67 -17.49 -3.31
N ASP A 148 -13.29 -17.56 -2.03
CA ASP A 148 -13.24 -16.40 -1.13
C ASP A 148 -11.90 -15.66 -1.17
N ASP A 149 -10.89 -16.20 -1.80
CA ASP A 149 -9.55 -15.61 -1.85
C ASP A 149 -9.49 -14.39 -2.80
N LEU A 150 -8.53 -13.52 -2.54
CA LEU A 150 -8.17 -12.38 -3.38
C LEU A 150 -6.86 -12.71 -4.12
N ALA A 151 -6.81 -12.50 -5.43
CA ALA A 151 -5.57 -12.61 -6.20
C ALA A 151 -5.31 -11.31 -6.98
N ILE A 152 -4.12 -10.75 -6.84
CA ILE A 152 -3.72 -9.49 -7.48
C ILE A 152 -2.42 -9.74 -8.25
N ASP A 153 -2.36 -9.22 -9.49
CA ASP A 153 -1.19 -9.33 -10.38
C ASP A 153 -0.79 -10.78 -10.72
N LEU A 154 -1.73 -11.72 -10.64
CA LEU A 154 -1.54 -13.15 -10.88
C LEU A 154 -2.32 -13.66 -12.11
N ALA A 155 -2.49 -12.82 -13.14
CA ALA A 155 -3.15 -13.22 -14.39
C ALA A 155 -2.51 -14.50 -14.97
N GLY A 156 -3.34 -15.50 -15.23
CA GLY A 156 -2.89 -16.83 -15.69
C GLY A 156 -2.22 -17.70 -14.61
N ARG A 157 -2.17 -17.24 -13.36
CA ARG A 157 -1.56 -17.95 -12.21
C ARG A 157 -2.48 -18.08 -11.00
N ALA A 158 -3.71 -17.59 -11.12
CA ALA A 158 -4.77 -17.74 -10.12
C ALA A 158 -6.12 -17.94 -10.81
N SER A 159 -7.14 -18.36 -10.05
CA SER A 159 -8.49 -18.54 -10.57
C SER A 159 -9.08 -17.19 -10.98
N GLU A 160 -9.96 -17.19 -12.00
CA GLU A 160 -10.64 -15.96 -12.43
C GLU A 160 -11.50 -15.35 -11.32
N ALA A 161 -12.14 -16.17 -10.51
CA ALA A 161 -12.92 -15.74 -9.35
C ALA A 161 -12.04 -14.94 -8.35
N ALA A 162 -10.87 -15.46 -8.00
CA ALA A 162 -9.94 -14.79 -7.09
C ALA A 162 -9.39 -13.49 -7.70
N LEU A 163 -9.11 -13.48 -9.01
CA LEU A 163 -8.66 -12.27 -9.73
C LEU A 163 -9.74 -11.19 -9.75
N GLU A 164 -11.01 -11.58 -10.00
CA GLU A 164 -12.13 -10.64 -9.97
C GLU A 164 -12.32 -10.01 -8.59
N ARG A 165 -12.25 -10.82 -7.54
CA ARG A 165 -12.31 -10.32 -6.15
C ARG A 165 -11.12 -9.41 -5.83
N GLY A 166 -9.94 -9.75 -6.33
CA GLY A 166 -8.74 -8.91 -6.22
C GLY A 166 -8.93 -7.54 -6.88
N ARG A 167 -9.52 -7.48 -8.08
CA ARG A 167 -9.89 -6.22 -8.75
C ARG A 167 -10.86 -5.41 -7.90
N GLY A 168 -11.95 -6.03 -7.43
CA GLY A 168 -12.91 -5.36 -6.56
C GLY A 168 -12.33 -4.90 -5.21
N ALA A 169 -11.29 -5.56 -4.72
CA ALA A 169 -10.55 -5.13 -3.53
C ALA A 169 -9.68 -3.90 -3.83
N LEU A 170 -9.02 -3.86 -4.99
CA LEU A 170 -8.23 -2.70 -5.43
C LEU A 170 -9.11 -1.45 -5.63
N ASP A 171 -10.32 -1.60 -6.14
CA ASP A 171 -11.26 -0.49 -6.31
C ASP A 171 -11.66 0.15 -4.98
N ARG A 172 -11.68 -0.63 -3.89
CA ARG A 172 -12.00 -0.16 -2.52
C ARG A 172 -10.78 0.14 -1.66
N LEU A 173 -9.58 -0.06 -2.21
CA LEU A 173 -8.33 0.16 -1.47
C LEU A 173 -8.17 1.61 -0.97
N PRO A 174 -8.56 2.66 -1.74
CA PRO A 174 -8.50 4.05 -1.27
C PRO A 174 -9.25 4.26 0.05
N GLU A 175 -10.50 3.80 0.14
CA GLU A 175 -11.35 3.95 1.34
C GLU A 175 -10.77 3.18 2.53
N SER A 176 -10.32 1.95 2.30
CA SER A 176 -9.77 1.11 3.37
C SER A 176 -8.46 1.67 3.92
N LEU A 177 -7.54 2.12 3.06
CA LEU A 177 -6.30 2.78 3.48
C LEU A 177 -6.58 4.07 4.25
N LEU A 178 -7.49 4.93 3.73
CA LEU A 178 -7.89 6.16 4.40
C LEU A 178 -8.44 5.87 5.79
N ARG A 179 -9.37 4.94 5.90
CA ARG A 179 -10.02 4.58 7.16
C ARG A 179 -9.02 4.04 8.19
N LEU A 180 -8.15 3.10 7.77
CA LEU A 180 -7.12 2.54 8.64
C LEU A 180 -6.09 3.59 9.06
N GLY A 181 -5.68 4.45 8.13
CA GLY A 181 -4.76 5.54 8.42
C GLY A 181 -5.33 6.56 9.38
N LEU A 182 -6.60 6.96 9.19
CA LEU A 182 -7.29 7.88 10.10
C LEU A 182 -7.53 7.29 11.49
N ALA A 183 -7.77 5.99 11.60
CA ALA A 183 -7.89 5.32 12.88
C ALA A 183 -6.59 5.42 13.69
N ARG A 184 -5.43 5.21 13.05
CA ARG A 184 -4.10 5.39 13.66
C ARG A 184 -3.84 6.86 14.01
N LEU A 185 -4.11 7.77 13.07
CA LEU A 185 -3.92 9.20 13.28
C LEU A 185 -4.76 9.71 14.46
N GLY A 186 -6.03 9.29 14.57
CA GLY A 186 -6.93 9.64 15.66
C GLY A 186 -6.49 9.10 17.02
N ALA A 187 -5.75 7.99 17.04
CA ALA A 187 -5.10 7.44 18.24
C ALA A 187 -3.76 8.12 18.57
N GLY A 188 -3.30 9.09 17.77
CA GLY A 188 -1.99 9.71 17.91
C GLY A 188 -0.83 8.80 17.48
N ASP A 189 -1.11 7.69 16.81
CA ASP A 189 -0.14 6.73 16.31
C ASP A 189 0.31 7.12 14.90
N THR A 190 1.42 7.84 14.81
CA THR A 190 2.06 8.29 13.58
C THR A 190 3.44 7.66 13.44
N ASP A 191 3.90 7.50 12.21
CA ASP A 191 5.21 6.92 11.97
C ASP A 191 6.31 7.99 11.91
N ASP A 192 7.48 7.64 12.40
CA ASP A 192 8.70 8.40 12.18
C ASP A 192 9.12 8.22 10.70
N PRO A 193 9.18 9.28 9.89
CA PRO A 193 9.57 9.18 8.49
C PRO A 193 10.94 8.51 8.29
N GLU A 194 11.88 8.63 9.24
CA GLU A 194 13.18 7.96 9.13
C GLU A 194 13.08 6.45 9.30
N ARG A 195 12.13 5.98 10.12
CA ARG A 195 11.96 4.58 10.49
C ARG A 195 10.91 3.85 9.67
N LEU A 196 10.02 4.56 9.00
CA LEU A 196 9.01 3.94 8.16
C LEU A 196 9.67 3.24 6.98
N VAL A 197 9.54 1.91 6.92
CA VAL A 197 10.15 1.05 5.91
C VAL A 197 9.09 0.14 5.25
N PRO A 198 9.33 -0.33 4.01
CA PRO A 198 8.46 -1.30 3.38
C PRO A 198 8.38 -2.62 4.16
N ALA A 199 7.20 -3.21 4.21
CA ALA A 199 7.01 -4.58 4.69
C ALA A 199 7.44 -5.58 3.61
N TYR A 200 8.73 -5.91 3.58
CA TYR A 200 9.23 -6.94 2.66
C TYR A 200 8.87 -8.33 3.18
N ALA A 201 8.08 -9.06 2.42
CA ALA A 201 7.75 -10.45 2.75
C ALA A 201 8.90 -11.41 2.40
N VAL A 202 9.76 -11.04 1.47
CA VAL A 202 10.97 -11.77 1.08
C VAL A 202 12.13 -10.79 1.10
N PRO A 203 13.25 -11.12 1.77
CA PRO A 203 14.43 -10.27 1.77
C PRO A 203 14.91 -9.98 0.34
N PRO A 204 15.41 -8.77 0.07
CA PRO A 204 16.02 -8.47 -1.22
C PRO A 204 17.12 -9.47 -1.58
N ARG A 205 17.25 -9.84 -2.85
CA ARG A 205 18.33 -10.72 -3.29
C ARG A 205 19.68 -10.11 -2.92
N GLY A 206 20.48 -10.85 -2.15
CA GLY A 206 21.79 -10.40 -1.66
C GLY A 206 21.79 -9.82 -0.25
N ALA A 207 20.67 -9.75 0.44
CA ALA A 207 20.65 -9.45 1.87
C ALA A 207 21.26 -10.62 2.67
N PRO A 208 22.10 -10.36 3.69
CA PRO A 208 22.65 -11.42 4.52
C PRO A 208 21.54 -12.14 5.31
N ALA A 209 21.71 -13.45 5.50
CA ALA A 209 20.70 -14.31 6.16
C ALA A 209 20.32 -13.86 7.59
N SER A 210 21.18 -13.09 8.25
CA SER A 210 20.93 -12.54 9.59
C SER A 210 19.86 -11.45 9.64
N GLU A 211 19.46 -10.90 8.51
CA GLU A 211 18.41 -9.89 8.42
C GLU A 211 17.01 -10.50 8.15
N ALA A 212 16.94 -11.82 7.92
CA ALA A 212 15.69 -12.52 7.62
C ALA A 212 14.84 -12.82 8.87
N GLU A 213 15.42 -12.79 10.07
CA GLU A 213 14.73 -13.13 11.33
C GLU A 213 14.23 -11.93 12.15
N GLY A 214 14.54 -10.72 11.75
CA GLY A 214 14.04 -9.54 12.44
C GLY A 214 14.05 -8.37 11.49
N GLY A 215 12.92 -7.93 11.04
CA GLY A 215 12.71 -6.86 10.06
C GLY A 215 13.96 -6.03 9.74
N VAL A 216 14.27 -5.83 8.48
CA VAL A 216 15.53 -5.22 7.99
C VAL A 216 15.86 -3.96 8.80
N ALA A 217 16.72 -4.11 9.81
CA ALA A 217 17.28 -2.97 10.51
C ALA A 217 18.33 -2.34 9.60
N TRP A 218 18.04 -1.20 9.03
CA TRP A 218 19.04 -0.38 8.35
C TRP A 218 20.07 0.06 9.37
N SER A 219 21.26 -0.52 9.32
CA SER A 219 22.36 -0.10 10.17
C SER A 219 22.69 1.36 9.84
N ARG A 220 22.60 2.19 10.85
CA ARG A 220 23.15 3.54 10.83
C ARG A 220 24.68 3.39 11.00
N ASP A 221 25.42 3.32 9.90
CA ASP A 221 26.85 3.62 9.94
C ASP A 221 27.16 4.68 8.88
N PRO A 222 27.24 5.95 9.28
CA PRO A 222 27.77 7.00 8.43
C PRO A 222 29.28 6.96 8.54
N ARG A 223 29.94 6.25 7.66
CA ARG A 223 31.37 6.46 7.41
C ARG A 223 31.62 6.75 5.97
#